data_a0ce3cbffad12850d8c5fefba4294d51
#
_entry.id   a0ce3cbffad12850d8c5fefba4294d51
#
_cell.length_a   1.000
_cell.length_b   1.000
_cell.length_c   1.000
_cell.angle_alpha   90.00
_cell.angle_beta   90.00
_cell.angle_gamma   90.00
#
_symmetry.space_group_name_H-M   'P 1'
#
loop_
_entity.id
_entity.type
_entity.pdbx_description
1 polymer ?
#
loop_
_entity_poly.entity_id
_entity_poly.type
_entity_poly.pdbx_seq_one_letter_code
_entity_poly.pdbx_strand_id
1 'polypeptide(L)'
;LEASNRLFIKLVEELHKRGMRIIIDGVFNHCGSFNKWLDRELIYESADGYEVGAFVSPKSPYRNYFLFHRTGENEWPGNGSYDGWWGHDTLPKLNYEDSKELEEYVLGIAKKWVSPPYNVDGWRLDVAADLGRSNEYNHEFWKKFRKAVKEANPHALILAEHYGDPSDWLQGDEWDSVMNYDAFMEPVTWFLTGMEKHSYEYRDDLLGN
;
A
#
# COMPACT_ATOMS: atom_id res chain seq x y z
N LEU A 1 -18.22 -11.85 -1.39
CA LEU A 1 -16.79 -12.03 -1.09
C LEU A 1 -16.29 -13.45 -1.36
N GLU A 2 -16.95 -14.51 -0.82
CA GLU A 2 -16.52 -15.89 -1.07
C GLU A 2 -16.51 -16.30 -2.55
N ALA A 3 -17.54 -15.91 -3.32
CA ALA A 3 -17.60 -16.22 -4.74
C ALA A 3 -16.44 -15.57 -5.50
N SER A 4 -16.11 -14.31 -5.17
CA SER A 4 -14.98 -13.60 -5.76
C SER A 4 -13.64 -14.26 -5.40
N ASN A 5 -13.48 -14.66 -4.15
CA ASN A 5 -12.27 -15.37 -3.71
C ASN A 5 -12.09 -16.71 -4.42
N ARG A 6 -13.18 -17.49 -4.61
CA ARG A 6 -13.12 -18.76 -5.37
C ARG A 6 -12.74 -18.54 -6.84
N LEU A 7 -13.27 -17.49 -7.47
CA LEU A 7 -12.91 -17.15 -8.86
C LEU A 7 -11.46 -16.71 -8.96
N PHE A 8 -10.96 -15.94 -7.99
CA PHE A 8 -9.57 -15.51 -7.95
C PHE A 8 -8.61 -16.70 -7.80
N ILE A 9 -8.90 -17.63 -6.87
CA ILE A 9 -8.10 -18.86 -6.71
C ILE A 9 -8.04 -19.63 -8.03
N LYS A 10 -9.18 -19.80 -8.70
CA LYS A 10 -9.25 -20.46 -10.00
C LYS A 10 -8.44 -19.72 -11.07
N LEU A 11 -8.45 -18.38 -11.06
CA LEU A 11 -7.64 -17.58 -11.96
C LEU A 11 -6.15 -17.86 -11.75
N VAL A 12 -5.68 -17.85 -10.50
CA VAL A 12 -4.26 -18.12 -10.18
C VAL A 12 -3.87 -19.52 -10.63
N GLU A 13 -4.69 -20.54 -10.36
CA GLU A 13 -4.46 -21.90 -10.81
C GLU A 13 -4.35 -22.00 -12.34
N GLU A 14 -5.21 -21.31 -13.08
CA GLU A 14 -5.21 -21.32 -14.54
C GLU A 14 -4.00 -20.57 -15.14
N LEU A 15 -3.53 -19.52 -14.47
CA LEU A 15 -2.30 -18.81 -14.84
C LEU A 15 -1.08 -19.73 -14.65
N HIS A 16 -0.99 -20.40 -13.49
CA HIS A 16 0.12 -21.32 -13.20
C HIS A 16 0.18 -22.50 -14.18
N LYS A 17 -0.98 -23.07 -14.58
CA LYS A 17 -1.03 -24.12 -15.62
C LYS A 17 -0.45 -23.66 -16.96
N ARG A 18 -0.46 -22.37 -17.23
CA ARG A 18 0.09 -21.76 -18.46
C ARG A 18 1.52 -21.26 -18.30
N GLY A 19 2.16 -21.56 -17.16
CA GLY A 19 3.51 -21.07 -16.83
C GLY A 19 3.58 -19.57 -16.53
N MET A 20 2.42 -18.92 -16.29
CA MET A 20 2.34 -17.51 -15.95
C MET A 20 2.42 -17.31 -14.44
N ARG A 21 2.94 -16.14 -14.01
CA ARG A 21 3.00 -15.72 -12.62
C ARG A 21 2.09 -14.52 -12.41
N ILE A 22 1.60 -14.36 -11.18
CA ILE A 22 0.76 -13.25 -10.79
C ILE A 22 1.34 -12.53 -9.58
N ILE A 23 1.54 -11.22 -9.74
CA ILE A 23 1.94 -10.30 -8.67
C ILE A 23 0.74 -9.39 -8.43
N ILE A 24 0.33 -9.24 -7.18
CA ILE A 24 -0.80 -8.37 -6.81
C ILE A 24 -0.31 -7.07 -6.20
N ASP A 25 -1.10 -6.02 -6.39
CA ASP A 25 -0.81 -4.69 -5.85
C ASP A 25 -1.14 -4.60 -4.36
N GLY A 26 -0.20 -4.10 -3.58
CA GLY A 26 -0.30 -3.89 -2.15
C GLY A 26 -0.23 -2.42 -1.80
N VAL A 27 -1.37 -1.76 -1.70
CA VAL A 27 -1.48 -0.37 -1.24
C VAL A 27 -1.54 -0.39 0.28
N PHE A 28 -0.38 -0.32 0.93
CA PHE A 28 -0.27 -0.42 2.39
C PHE A 28 0.05 0.90 3.07
N ASN A 29 0.48 1.94 2.34
CA ASN A 29 0.75 3.25 2.90
C ASN A 29 -0.52 4.00 3.31
N HIS A 30 -1.59 3.84 2.54
CA HIS A 30 -2.87 4.52 2.73
C HIS A 30 -4.03 3.61 2.34
N CYS A 31 -5.25 4.07 2.60
CA CYS A 31 -6.46 3.42 2.06
C CYS A 31 -7.35 4.46 1.37
N GLY A 32 -8.45 4.04 0.77
CA GLY A 32 -9.47 4.99 0.31
C GLY A 32 -10.28 5.53 1.49
N SER A 33 -10.72 6.77 1.41
CA SER A 33 -11.55 7.43 2.45
C SER A 33 -12.87 6.70 2.71
N PHE A 34 -13.36 5.97 1.71
CA PHE A 34 -14.55 5.11 1.80
C PHE A 34 -14.31 3.77 2.51
N ASN A 35 -13.05 3.47 2.92
CA ASN A 35 -12.77 2.24 3.66
C ASN A 35 -13.53 2.24 5.00
N LYS A 36 -14.10 1.09 5.36
CA LYS A 36 -14.87 0.91 6.60
C LYS A 36 -14.15 1.36 7.89
N TRP A 37 -12.82 1.39 7.87
CA TRP A 37 -12.04 1.83 9.04
C TRP A 37 -12.17 3.34 9.28
N LEU A 38 -12.27 4.14 8.20
CA LEU A 38 -12.48 5.59 8.29
C LEU A 38 -13.96 5.94 8.14
N ASP A 39 -14.61 5.41 7.07
CA ASP A 39 -16.00 5.65 6.69
C ASP A 39 -16.35 7.13 6.53
N ARG A 40 -15.49 7.88 5.84
CA ARG A 40 -15.73 9.30 5.59
C ARG A 40 -17.00 9.55 4.78
N GLU A 41 -17.31 8.67 3.85
CA GLU A 41 -18.48 8.73 2.98
C GLU A 41 -19.76 8.16 3.61
N LEU A 42 -19.69 7.75 4.89
CA LEU A 42 -20.82 7.24 5.68
C LEU A 42 -21.56 6.05 5.03
N ILE A 43 -20.80 5.18 4.39
CA ILE A 43 -21.33 4.00 3.68
C ILE A 43 -21.73 2.91 4.68
N TYR A 44 -21.00 2.81 5.79
CA TYR A 44 -21.15 1.72 6.77
C TYR A 44 -21.88 2.15 8.04
N GLU A 45 -22.17 3.44 8.23
CA GLU A 45 -22.77 3.99 9.46
C GLU A 45 -24.09 3.31 9.85
N SER A 46 -24.87 2.90 8.84
CA SER A 46 -26.17 2.22 9.05
C SER A 46 -26.18 0.77 8.58
N ALA A 47 -25.03 0.21 8.23
CA ALA A 47 -24.94 -1.15 7.71
C ALA A 47 -24.76 -2.16 8.86
N ASP A 48 -25.62 -3.17 8.90
CA ASP A 48 -25.53 -4.23 9.90
C ASP A 48 -24.20 -5.00 9.82
N GLY A 49 -23.58 -5.24 10.97
CA GLY A 49 -22.37 -6.05 11.07
C GLY A 49 -21.06 -5.28 10.83
N TYR A 50 -21.12 -3.96 10.77
CA TYR A 50 -19.94 -3.10 10.70
C TYR A 50 -19.78 -2.27 11.97
N GLU A 51 -18.53 -2.11 12.39
CA GLU A 51 -18.15 -1.18 13.46
C GLU A 51 -18.14 0.25 12.95
N VAL A 52 -18.36 1.20 13.83
CA VAL A 52 -18.34 2.62 13.48
C VAL A 52 -16.95 3.06 13.00
N GLY A 53 -16.89 3.79 11.90
CA GLY A 53 -15.63 4.31 11.33
C GLY A 53 -14.96 5.39 12.19
N ALA A 54 -13.66 5.56 12.02
CA ALA A 54 -12.88 6.53 12.79
C ALA A 54 -13.20 8.00 12.47
N PHE A 55 -13.76 8.30 11.29
CA PHE A 55 -14.24 9.62 10.93
C PHE A 55 -15.51 10.00 11.70
N VAL A 56 -16.33 8.99 12.00
CA VAL A 56 -17.65 9.15 12.61
C VAL A 56 -17.57 9.27 14.13
N SER A 57 -16.64 8.53 14.77
CA SER A 57 -16.59 8.46 16.24
C SER A 57 -15.18 8.37 16.80
N PRO A 58 -14.87 9.14 17.86
CA PRO A 58 -13.60 8.98 18.58
C PRO A 58 -13.49 7.63 19.33
N LYS A 59 -14.61 6.93 19.50
CA LYS A 59 -14.69 5.61 20.15
C LYS A 59 -14.62 4.45 19.15
N SER A 60 -14.40 4.74 17.87
CA SER A 60 -14.20 3.73 16.84
C SER A 60 -13.06 2.78 17.23
N PRO A 61 -13.21 1.46 17.04
CA PRO A 61 -12.11 0.52 17.21
C PRO A 61 -10.96 0.81 16.24
N TYR A 62 -11.22 1.50 15.14
CA TYR A 62 -10.22 1.89 14.14
C TYR A 62 -9.60 3.26 14.39
N ARG A 63 -9.88 3.90 15.55
CA ARG A 63 -9.43 5.27 15.86
C ARG A 63 -7.92 5.45 15.69
N ASN A 64 -7.14 4.48 16.13
CA ASN A 64 -5.68 4.53 16.09
C ASN A 64 -5.08 4.09 14.75
N TYR A 65 -5.91 3.65 13.78
CA TYR A 65 -5.45 3.33 12.43
C TYR A 65 -5.11 4.58 11.62
N PHE A 66 -5.51 5.75 12.13
CA PHE A 66 -5.28 7.06 11.51
C PHE A 66 -4.74 8.05 12.56
N LEU A 67 -3.81 8.89 12.14
CA LEU A 67 -3.31 9.99 12.98
C LEU A 67 -4.20 11.21 12.79
N PHE A 68 -4.98 11.56 13.82
CA PHE A 68 -5.80 12.76 13.84
C PHE A 68 -5.08 13.87 14.61
N HIS A 69 -5.00 15.06 14.04
CA HIS A 69 -4.35 16.22 14.63
C HIS A 69 -5.23 16.95 15.63
N ARG A 70 -6.55 16.90 15.45
CA ARG A 70 -7.53 17.46 16.39
C ARG A 70 -8.25 16.31 17.09
N THR A 71 -8.15 16.29 18.42
CA THR A 71 -8.59 15.14 19.23
C THR A 71 -9.64 15.50 20.29
N GLY A 72 -10.14 16.76 20.29
CA GLY A 72 -11.23 17.17 21.16
C GLY A 72 -12.53 16.44 20.87
N GLU A 73 -13.35 16.17 21.87
CA GLU A 73 -14.63 15.47 21.69
C GLU A 73 -15.57 16.17 20.68
N ASN A 74 -15.49 17.50 20.61
CA ASN A 74 -16.30 18.32 19.69
C ASN A 74 -15.83 18.24 18.22
N GLU A 75 -14.73 17.55 17.93
CA GLU A 75 -14.26 17.35 16.57
C GLU A 75 -15.01 16.22 15.85
N TRP A 76 -15.78 15.44 16.58
CA TRP A 76 -16.65 14.38 16.06
C TRP A 76 -18.14 14.75 16.19
N PRO A 77 -19.00 14.22 15.31
CA PRO A 77 -18.68 13.39 14.14
C PRO A 77 -18.08 14.21 13.00
N GLY A 78 -17.39 13.51 12.09
CA GLY A 78 -16.88 14.15 10.88
C GLY A 78 -15.47 14.72 11.01
N ASN A 79 -14.63 14.10 11.84
CA ASN A 79 -13.26 14.59 12.02
C ASN A 79 -12.39 14.35 10.79
N GLY A 80 -12.17 15.40 10.00
CA GLY A 80 -11.33 15.39 8.82
C GLY A 80 -9.86 15.78 9.07
N SER A 81 -9.39 15.80 10.34
CA SER A 81 -8.03 16.23 10.68
C SER A 81 -6.98 15.11 10.64
N TYR A 82 -7.25 14.04 9.91
CA TYR A 82 -6.31 12.92 9.76
C TYR A 82 -5.27 13.21 8.68
N ASP A 83 -4.14 12.50 8.78
CA ASP A 83 -3.10 12.55 7.75
C ASP A 83 -3.58 11.88 6.46
N GLY A 84 -3.39 12.58 5.34
CA GLY A 84 -3.54 12.05 4.00
C GLY A 84 -2.18 11.90 3.30
N TRP A 85 -2.03 10.90 2.45
CA TRP A 85 -0.85 10.79 1.62
C TRP A 85 -0.75 12.01 0.70
N TRP A 86 0.38 12.72 0.77
CA TRP A 86 0.61 14.03 0.13
C TRP A 86 -0.48 15.08 0.43
N GLY A 87 -1.15 14.96 1.57
CA GLY A 87 -2.24 15.87 1.98
C GLY A 87 -3.59 15.60 1.32
N HIS A 88 -3.72 14.51 0.54
CA HIS A 88 -4.99 14.12 -0.05
C HIS A 88 -5.92 13.48 0.99
N ASP A 89 -7.02 14.12 1.28
CA ASP A 89 -8.02 13.67 2.25
C ASP A 89 -8.80 12.42 1.80
N THR A 90 -8.77 12.11 0.50
CA THR A 90 -9.33 10.88 -0.07
C THR A 90 -8.40 9.67 0.05
N LEU A 91 -7.15 9.89 0.46
CA LEU A 91 -6.11 8.87 0.62
C LEU A 91 -5.55 8.90 2.07
N PRO A 92 -6.38 8.56 3.08
CA PRO A 92 -5.98 8.59 4.48
C PRO A 92 -4.80 7.67 4.73
N LYS A 93 -3.74 8.25 5.33
CA LYS A 93 -2.50 7.52 5.63
C LYS A 93 -2.72 6.58 6.82
N LEU A 94 -2.20 5.36 6.73
CA LEU A 94 -2.31 4.36 7.78
C LEU A 94 -1.23 4.57 8.85
N ASN A 95 -1.65 4.54 10.11
CA ASN A 95 -0.83 4.86 11.28
C ASN A 95 -0.38 3.58 12.01
N TYR A 96 0.63 2.94 11.48
CA TYR A 96 1.16 1.69 12.03
C TYR A 96 1.90 1.87 13.35
N GLU A 97 2.63 2.99 13.54
CA GLU A 97 3.45 3.23 14.72
C GLU A 97 2.63 3.31 16.00
N ASP A 98 1.36 3.74 15.92
CA ASP A 98 0.47 3.82 17.07
C ASP A 98 -0.56 2.68 17.10
N SER A 99 -0.51 1.75 16.12
CA SER A 99 -1.44 0.63 16.03
C SER A 99 -0.78 -0.68 15.65
N LYS A 100 -0.32 -1.39 16.68
CA LYS A 100 0.23 -2.73 16.51
C LYS A 100 -0.80 -3.72 15.91
N GLU A 101 -2.08 -3.55 16.25
CA GLU A 101 -3.16 -4.35 15.69
C GLU A 101 -3.26 -4.19 14.17
N LEU A 102 -3.14 -2.95 13.66
CA LEU A 102 -3.12 -2.68 12.23
C LEU A 102 -1.89 -3.31 11.57
N GLU A 103 -0.70 -3.18 12.18
CA GLU A 103 0.53 -3.80 11.68
C GLU A 103 0.35 -5.32 11.56
N GLU A 104 -0.09 -5.98 12.62
CA GLU A 104 -0.30 -7.43 12.64
C GLU A 104 -1.35 -7.87 11.61
N TYR A 105 -2.43 -7.09 11.46
CA TYR A 105 -3.47 -7.35 10.46
C TYR A 105 -2.91 -7.30 9.04
N VAL A 106 -2.15 -6.28 8.70
CA VAL A 106 -1.56 -6.11 7.35
C VAL A 106 -0.50 -7.17 7.08
N LEU A 107 0.36 -7.50 8.05
CA LEU A 107 1.31 -8.61 7.91
C LEU A 107 0.59 -9.95 7.72
N GLY A 108 -0.55 -10.15 8.36
CA GLY A 108 -1.43 -11.30 8.15
C GLY A 108 -1.98 -11.37 6.73
N ILE A 109 -2.38 -10.22 6.15
CA ILE A 109 -2.81 -10.13 4.75
C ILE A 109 -1.65 -10.45 3.80
N ALA A 110 -0.46 -9.89 4.04
CA ALA A 110 0.72 -10.15 3.23
C ALA A 110 1.02 -11.65 3.12
N LYS A 111 0.96 -12.34 4.25
CA LYS A 111 1.15 -13.79 4.34
C LYS A 111 0.02 -14.59 3.67
N LYS A 112 -1.23 -14.17 3.90
CA LYS A 112 -2.43 -14.88 3.42
C LYS A 112 -2.44 -15.06 1.91
N TRP A 113 -2.15 -14.01 1.14
CA TRP A 113 -2.30 -14.05 -0.30
C TRP A 113 -1.21 -14.87 -1.00
N VAL A 114 -0.01 -14.96 -0.43
CA VAL A 114 1.08 -15.81 -0.96
C VAL A 114 0.99 -17.27 -0.49
N SER A 115 0.04 -17.58 0.40
CA SER A 115 -0.20 -18.92 0.96
C SER A 115 -1.36 -19.62 0.24
N PRO A 116 -1.48 -20.97 0.35
CA PRO A 116 -2.68 -21.67 -0.03
C PRO A 116 -3.92 -21.10 0.69
N PRO A 117 -5.07 -21.02 0.02
CA PRO A 117 -5.34 -21.49 -1.35
C PRO A 117 -5.06 -20.44 -2.45
N TYR A 118 -4.65 -19.23 -2.10
CA TYR A 118 -4.49 -18.11 -3.06
C TYR A 118 -3.23 -18.28 -3.93
N ASN A 119 -2.07 -18.56 -3.30
CA ASN A 119 -0.80 -18.87 -3.96
C ASN A 119 -0.35 -17.82 -4.99
N VAL A 120 -0.55 -16.52 -4.74
CA VAL A 120 0.01 -15.50 -5.62
C VAL A 120 1.54 -15.51 -5.54
N ASP A 121 2.20 -15.10 -6.62
CA ASP A 121 3.65 -15.22 -6.77
C ASP A 121 4.42 -14.01 -6.22
N GLY A 122 3.72 -13.00 -5.72
CA GLY A 122 4.38 -11.85 -5.11
C GLY A 122 3.48 -10.63 -4.92
N TRP A 123 4.11 -9.59 -4.39
CA TRP A 123 3.53 -8.28 -4.12
C TRP A 123 4.25 -7.20 -4.91
N ARG A 124 3.51 -6.31 -5.55
CA ARG A 124 3.96 -4.97 -5.91
C ARG A 124 3.52 -4.04 -4.80
N LEU A 125 4.45 -3.30 -4.22
CA LEU A 125 4.22 -2.43 -3.08
C LEU A 125 4.09 -1.00 -3.56
N ASP A 126 2.88 -0.44 -3.44
CA ASP A 126 2.57 0.93 -3.81
C ASP A 126 3.26 1.91 -2.86
N VAL A 127 3.94 2.92 -3.41
CA VAL A 127 4.66 4.00 -2.70
C VAL A 127 5.39 3.53 -1.43
N ALA A 128 6.15 2.45 -1.58
CA ALA A 128 6.68 1.68 -0.46
C ALA A 128 7.58 2.50 0.50
N ALA A 129 8.33 3.46 -0.02
CA ALA A 129 9.19 4.33 0.78
C ALA A 129 8.41 5.34 1.65
N ASP A 130 7.14 5.62 1.30
CA ASP A 130 6.31 6.59 2.03
C ASP A 130 5.58 5.98 3.25
N LEU A 131 5.63 4.65 3.40
CA LEU A 131 4.95 3.97 4.51
C LEU A 131 5.57 4.35 5.86
N GLY A 132 4.70 4.60 6.85
CA GLY A 132 5.12 5.03 8.18
C GLY A 132 5.36 6.54 8.26
N ARG A 133 5.78 7.01 9.44
CA ARG A 133 6.07 8.42 9.74
C ARG A 133 7.57 8.69 9.86
N SER A 134 8.36 7.65 10.03
CA SER A 134 9.82 7.74 10.11
C SER A 134 10.49 6.73 9.18
N ASN A 135 11.70 7.05 8.74
CA ASN A 135 12.50 6.15 7.90
C ASN A 135 12.87 4.87 8.66
N GLU A 136 13.18 4.99 9.95
CA GLU A 136 13.49 3.85 10.81
C GLU A 136 12.32 2.87 10.88
N TYR A 137 11.09 3.39 11.05
CA TYR A 137 9.90 2.54 11.09
C TYR A 137 9.62 1.90 9.71
N ASN A 138 9.81 2.65 8.63
CA ASN A 138 9.67 2.14 7.26
C ASN A 138 10.52 0.88 7.05
N HIS A 139 11.82 0.95 7.36
CA HIS A 139 12.73 -0.18 7.27
C HIS A 139 12.33 -1.34 8.19
N GLU A 140 11.94 -1.05 9.44
CA GLU A 140 11.48 -2.08 10.38
C GLU A 140 10.23 -2.81 9.84
N PHE A 141 9.27 -2.07 9.31
CA PHE A 141 8.05 -2.64 8.74
C PHE A 141 8.35 -3.57 7.55
N TRP A 142 9.20 -3.13 6.60
CA TRP A 142 9.51 -3.94 5.43
C TRP A 142 10.32 -5.20 5.77
N LYS A 143 11.15 -5.17 6.79
CA LYS A 143 11.81 -6.37 7.33
C LYS A 143 10.79 -7.37 7.90
N LYS A 144 9.82 -6.89 8.66
CA LYS A 144 8.70 -7.73 9.16
C LYS A 144 7.85 -8.27 8.01
N PHE A 145 7.53 -7.43 7.03
CA PHE A 145 6.78 -7.80 5.85
C PHE A 145 7.48 -8.91 5.06
N ARG A 146 8.76 -8.70 4.74
CA ARG A 146 9.57 -9.73 4.08
C ARG A 146 9.57 -11.04 4.85
N LYS A 147 9.82 -10.98 6.14
CA LYS A 147 9.80 -12.17 6.99
C LYS A 147 8.47 -12.92 6.87
N ALA A 148 7.35 -12.23 7.01
CA ALA A 148 6.02 -12.83 6.92
C ALA A 148 5.76 -13.47 5.54
N VAL A 149 6.12 -12.78 4.46
CA VAL A 149 5.96 -13.26 3.09
C VAL A 149 6.86 -14.47 2.80
N LYS A 150 8.16 -14.37 3.12
CA LYS A 150 9.14 -15.43 2.79
C LYS A 150 8.99 -16.68 3.65
N GLU A 151 8.49 -16.56 4.88
CA GLU A 151 8.12 -17.73 5.71
C GLU A 151 6.93 -18.48 5.12
N ALA A 152 5.99 -17.77 4.49
CA ALA A 152 4.82 -18.37 3.85
C ALA A 152 5.11 -18.92 2.45
N ASN A 153 5.88 -18.17 1.66
CA ASN A 153 6.31 -18.55 0.32
C ASN A 153 7.70 -17.96 0.03
N PRO A 154 8.77 -18.73 0.15
CA PRO A 154 10.14 -18.25 -0.05
C PRO A 154 10.40 -17.77 -1.48
N HIS A 155 9.58 -18.16 -2.44
CA HIS A 155 9.69 -17.77 -3.85
C HIS A 155 8.84 -16.56 -4.23
N ALA A 156 8.00 -16.05 -3.32
CA ALA A 156 7.19 -14.87 -3.61
C ALA A 156 8.07 -13.64 -3.79
N LEU A 157 7.86 -12.91 -4.89
CA LEU A 157 8.57 -11.67 -5.19
C LEU A 157 8.02 -10.51 -4.35
N ILE A 158 8.91 -9.67 -3.85
CA ILE A 158 8.57 -8.38 -3.21
C ILE A 158 9.16 -7.29 -4.09
N LEU A 159 8.30 -6.67 -4.90
CA LEU A 159 8.64 -5.64 -5.87
C LEU A 159 8.10 -4.29 -5.38
N ALA A 160 8.96 -3.35 -5.06
CA ALA A 160 8.52 -2.04 -4.56
C ALA A 160 8.41 -0.99 -5.67
N GLU A 161 7.40 -0.14 -5.59
CA GLU A 161 7.39 1.13 -6.29
C GLU A 161 8.26 2.12 -5.50
N HIS A 162 9.33 2.57 -6.13
CA HIS A 162 10.24 3.55 -5.56
C HIS A 162 10.89 4.36 -6.66
N TYR A 163 11.00 5.67 -6.45
CA TYR A 163 11.72 6.62 -7.29
C TYR A 163 13.02 7.03 -6.59
N GLY A 164 14.11 7.10 -7.33
CA GLY A 164 15.42 7.39 -6.79
C GLY A 164 16.22 6.14 -6.42
N ASP A 165 17.25 6.31 -5.59
CA ASP A 165 18.17 5.24 -5.20
C ASP A 165 17.52 4.29 -4.17
N PRO A 166 17.27 3.01 -4.51
CA PRO A 166 16.67 2.03 -3.61
C PRO A 166 17.69 1.26 -2.77
N SER A 167 18.97 1.63 -2.80
CA SER A 167 20.06 0.82 -2.24
C SER A 167 19.84 0.45 -0.78
N ASP A 168 19.27 1.36 0.02
CA ASP A 168 19.05 1.15 1.45
C ASP A 168 18.04 0.01 1.73
N TRP A 169 17.08 -0.22 0.83
CA TRP A 169 16.07 -1.28 0.96
C TRP A 169 16.45 -2.60 0.26
N LEU A 170 17.49 -2.59 -0.58
CA LEU A 170 17.92 -3.77 -1.35
C LEU A 170 19.08 -4.53 -0.71
N GLN A 171 19.20 -4.46 0.62
CA GLN A 171 20.25 -5.17 1.36
C GLN A 171 19.97 -6.67 1.58
N GLY A 172 18.86 -7.18 1.08
CA GLY A 172 18.47 -8.59 1.14
C GLY A 172 17.50 -8.94 2.28
N ASP A 173 17.14 -7.98 3.12
CA ASP A 173 16.26 -8.16 4.27
C ASP A 173 14.92 -7.41 4.16
N GLU A 174 14.68 -6.67 3.06
CA GLU A 174 13.46 -5.92 2.79
C GLU A 174 12.89 -6.28 1.41
N TRP A 175 13.06 -5.43 0.40
CA TRP A 175 12.54 -5.70 -0.94
C TRP A 175 13.48 -6.61 -1.74
N ASP A 176 12.92 -7.36 -2.71
CA ASP A 176 13.72 -8.13 -3.65
C ASP A 176 14.18 -7.28 -4.84
N SER A 177 13.33 -6.31 -5.24
CA SER A 177 13.56 -5.47 -6.41
C SER A 177 12.68 -4.23 -6.34
N VAL A 178 12.94 -3.27 -7.22
CA VAL A 178 12.11 -2.10 -7.43
C VAL A 178 11.62 -2.00 -8.88
N MET A 179 10.54 -1.26 -9.10
CA MET A 179 10.14 -0.82 -10.44
C MET A 179 11.24 0.09 -10.99
N ASN A 180 11.82 -0.30 -12.12
CA ASN A 180 13.07 0.28 -12.59
C ASN A 180 12.86 1.60 -13.33
N TYR A 181 12.47 2.65 -12.61
CA TYR A 181 12.27 3.98 -13.16
C TYR A 181 13.60 4.64 -13.55
N ASP A 182 14.54 4.73 -12.60
CA ASP A 182 15.78 5.49 -12.76
C ASP A 182 16.82 4.80 -13.66
N ALA A 183 16.94 3.46 -13.62
CA ALA A 183 17.95 2.75 -14.37
C ALA A 183 17.48 2.21 -15.74
N PHE A 184 16.19 2.26 -16.03
CA PHE A 184 15.64 1.78 -17.31
C PHE A 184 14.69 2.79 -17.95
N MET A 185 13.56 3.10 -17.29
CA MET A 185 12.51 3.92 -17.91
C MET A 185 13.04 5.30 -18.31
N GLU A 186 13.66 6.01 -17.39
CA GLU A 186 14.17 7.36 -17.66
C GLU A 186 15.29 7.38 -18.71
N PRO A 187 16.38 6.60 -18.58
CA PRO A 187 17.42 6.57 -19.61
C PRO A 187 16.93 6.22 -21.02
N VAL A 188 16.00 5.26 -21.11
CA VAL A 188 15.40 4.90 -22.41
C VAL A 188 14.54 6.05 -22.95
N THR A 189 13.75 6.68 -22.08
CA THR A 189 12.95 7.85 -22.48
C THR A 189 13.83 8.99 -22.95
N TRP A 190 14.91 9.31 -22.24
CA TRP A 190 15.85 10.36 -22.63
C TRP A 190 16.52 10.06 -23.97
N PHE A 191 16.96 8.83 -24.15
CA PHE A 191 17.57 8.41 -25.41
C PHE A 191 16.60 8.56 -26.59
N LEU A 192 15.34 8.14 -26.42
CA LEU A 192 14.35 8.17 -27.48
C LEU A 192 13.78 9.57 -27.75
N THR A 193 13.67 10.41 -26.73
CA THR A 193 13.03 11.74 -26.84
C THR A 193 14.03 12.87 -26.89
N GLY A 194 15.30 12.64 -26.54
CA GLY A 194 16.33 13.67 -26.40
C GLY A 194 16.15 14.58 -25.19
N MET A 195 15.29 14.19 -24.25
CA MET A 195 15.02 14.96 -23.02
C MET A 195 15.87 14.49 -21.88
N GLU A 196 16.37 15.40 -21.06
CA GLU A 196 17.11 15.10 -19.85
C GLU A 196 16.17 14.89 -18.63
N LYS A 197 16.67 14.18 -17.63
CA LYS A 197 15.95 13.77 -16.41
C LYS A 197 15.16 14.87 -15.70
N HIS A 198 15.63 16.08 -15.71
CA HIS A 198 15.08 17.19 -14.95
C HIS A 198 14.31 18.22 -15.79
N SER A 199 14.01 17.91 -17.05
CA SER A 199 13.29 18.82 -17.96
C SER A 199 11.81 18.46 -18.09
N TYR A 200 11.14 18.20 -16.97
CA TYR A 200 9.68 17.97 -16.96
C TYR A 200 8.90 19.15 -17.58
N GLU A 201 9.28 20.37 -17.25
CA GLU A 201 8.69 21.58 -17.86
C GLU A 201 8.88 21.59 -19.37
N TYR A 202 10.07 21.21 -19.83
CA TYR A 202 10.39 21.11 -21.25
C TYR A 202 9.60 19.99 -21.97
N ARG A 203 9.34 18.90 -21.28
CA ARG A 203 8.55 17.78 -21.82
C ARG A 203 7.11 18.20 -22.02
N ASP A 204 6.52 18.93 -21.08
CA ASP A 204 5.13 19.37 -21.15
C ASP A 204 4.95 20.38 -22.28
N ASP A 205 5.90 21.28 -22.48
CA ASP A 205 5.93 22.20 -23.63
C ASP A 205 6.02 21.46 -24.97
N LEU A 206 6.83 20.40 -25.07
CA LEU A 206 7.02 19.63 -26.29
C LEU A 206 5.82 18.71 -26.61
N LEU A 207 5.09 18.28 -25.62
CA LEU A 207 3.90 17.44 -25.82
C LEU A 207 2.63 18.25 -26.12
N GLY A 208 2.74 19.59 -26.13
CA GLY A 208 1.68 20.47 -26.57
C GLY A 208 0.45 20.45 -25.66
N ASN A 209 0.67 20.71 -24.40
CA ASN A 209 -0.42 20.95 -23.45
C ASN A 209 -1.30 22.10 -23.87
#